data_2ab652948c54e90bd983808929e5b22e
#
_entry.id   2ab652948c54e90bd983808929e5b22e
#
_cell.length_a   1.000
_cell.length_b   1.000
_cell.length_c   1.000
_cell.angle_alpha   90.00
_cell.angle_beta   90.00
_cell.angle_gamma   90.00
#
_symmetry.space_group_name_H-M   'P 1'
#
loop_
_entity.id
_entity.type
_entity.pdbx_description
1 polymer ?
#
loop_
_entity_poly.entity_id
_entity_poly.type
_entity_poly.pdbx_seq_one_letter_code
_entity_poly.pdbx_strand_id
1 'polypeptide(L)'
;NKLAYSSALSVATEPGGRFNPLFIYSGVGLGKTHLLQSIADHMRKNNQNILYVTTEQFTNEFVTAIQKRKTDEFRSKYRNTDALIIDDIQFLQGKEQTQEQFFHTFNVLHQSGKQIVMTADRYPGDMLGLQDRLLSRFKSGLAVDIQSPDYETRVAIVMEKAEQNGLKLPYNIIELIGTHIKTNIRDLEGTIIRLLAPVSYNHLTL
;
A
#
# COMPACT_ATOMS: atom_id res chain seq x y z
N ASN A 1 10.54 10.99 -3.92
CA ASN A 1 10.15 9.58 -3.64
C ASN A 1 11.35 8.63 -3.44
N LYS A 2 12.63 9.15 -3.52
CA LYS A 2 13.84 8.30 -3.38
C LYS A 2 13.89 7.57 -2.03
N LEU A 3 13.54 8.25 -0.93
CA LEU A 3 13.55 7.65 0.41
C LEU A 3 12.53 6.51 0.52
N ALA A 4 11.30 6.71 0.03
CA ALA A 4 10.27 5.68 0.04
C ALA A 4 10.70 4.43 -0.74
N TYR A 5 11.30 4.61 -1.92
CA TYR A 5 11.83 3.52 -2.73
C TYR A 5 12.99 2.78 -2.04
N SER A 6 14.00 3.52 -1.55
CA SER A 6 15.17 2.89 -0.92
C SER A 6 14.83 2.16 0.38
N SER A 7 13.91 2.70 1.20
CA SER A 7 13.44 2.02 2.41
C SER A 7 12.59 0.79 2.09
N ALA A 8 11.74 0.85 1.07
CA ALA A 8 10.98 -0.29 0.59
C ALA A 8 11.89 -1.42 0.09
N LEU A 9 12.91 -1.09 -0.69
CA LEU A 9 13.90 -2.06 -1.17
C LEU A 9 14.69 -2.67 -0.01
N SER A 10 15.14 -1.86 0.94
CA SER A 10 15.86 -2.34 2.13
C SER A 10 15.01 -3.35 2.92
N VAL A 11 13.74 -3.02 3.19
CA VAL A 11 12.81 -3.90 3.91
C VAL A 11 12.51 -5.18 3.13
N ALA A 12 12.39 -5.09 1.81
CA ALA A 12 12.13 -6.25 0.97
C ALA A 12 13.34 -7.21 0.89
N THR A 13 14.55 -6.66 1.01
CA THR A 13 15.80 -7.44 0.94
C THR A 13 16.20 -8.01 2.30
N GLU A 14 16.05 -7.22 3.37
CA GLU A 14 16.42 -7.55 4.75
C GLU A 14 15.23 -7.30 5.71
N PRO A 15 14.21 -8.17 5.71
CA PRO A 15 13.05 -7.99 6.60
C PRO A 15 13.42 -8.16 8.07
N GLY A 16 12.74 -7.39 8.94
CA GLY A 16 12.99 -7.36 10.38
C GLY A 16 14.23 -6.55 10.79
N GLY A 17 14.91 -5.94 9.80
CA GLY A 17 16.10 -5.14 10.02
C GLY A 17 15.82 -3.71 10.53
N ARG A 18 16.59 -2.74 10.01
CA ARG A 18 16.65 -1.36 10.51
C ARG A 18 15.32 -0.59 10.47
N PHE A 19 14.46 -0.88 9.49
CA PHE A 19 13.20 -0.16 9.26
C PHE A 19 11.99 -1.02 9.63
N ASN A 20 11.81 -1.27 10.92
CA ASN A 20 10.69 -2.06 11.44
C ASN A 20 9.99 -1.35 12.61
N PRO A 21 8.74 -0.92 12.45
CA PRO A 21 7.92 -0.99 11.24
C PRO A 21 8.36 0.00 10.15
N LEU A 22 8.00 -0.29 8.89
CA LEU A 22 8.00 0.68 7.80
C LEU A 22 6.57 1.21 7.63
N PHE A 23 6.40 2.51 7.80
CA PHE A 23 5.12 3.20 7.66
C PHE A 23 5.16 4.11 6.43
N ILE A 24 4.35 3.83 5.41
CA ILE A 24 4.30 4.57 4.16
C ILE A 24 3.00 5.37 4.12
N TYR A 25 3.08 6.68 3.98
CA TYR A 25 1.89 7.50 3.90
C TYR A 25 1.92 8.42 2.68
N SER A 26 0.73 8.76 2.19
CA SER A 26 0.56 9.74 1.11
C SER A 26 -0.90 10.08 0.91
N GLY A 27 -1.17 11.13 0.18
CA GLY A 27 -2.50 11.37 -0.38
C GLY A 27 -3.04 10.18 -1.20
N VAL A 28 -4.32 10.26 -1.56
CA VAL A 28 -5.00 9.20 -2.34
C VAL A 28 -4.39 9.10 -3.74
N GLY A 29 -4.24 7.86 -4.25
CA GLY A 29 -3.84 7.61 -5.64
C GLY A 29 -2.37 7.85 -5.99
N LEU A 30 -1.47 7.95 -4.99
CA LEU A 30 -0.03 8.21 -5.21
C LEU A 30 0.84 6.95 -5.26
N GLY A 31 0.24 5.75 -5.27
CA GLY A 31 0.97 4.50 -5.49
C GLY A 31 1.38 3.74 -4.22
N LYS A 32 0.80 4.04 -3.02
CA LYS A 32 1.07 3.28 -1.78
C LYS A 32 0.88 1.77 -1.95
N THR A 33 -0.29 1.36 -2.40
CA THR A 33 -0.65 -0.04 -2.64
C THR A 33 0.30 -0.71 -3.64
N HIS A 34 0.70 0.01 -4.71
CA HIS A 34 1.65 -0.49 -5.69
C HIS A 34 3.03 -0.77 -5.05
N LEU A 35 3.51 0.15 -4.22
CA LEU A 35 4.78 -0.03 -3.51
C LEU A 35 4.70 -1.20 -2.51
N LEU A 36 3.59 -1.35 -1.78
CA LEU A 36 3.35 -2.50 -0.91
C LEU A 36 3.36 -3.83 -1.68
N GLN A 37 2.68 -3.89 -2.83
CA GLN A 37 2.67 -5.09 -3.68
C GLN A 37 4.07 -5.42 -4.17
N SER A 38 4.86 -4.41 -4.57
CA SER A 38 6.24 -4.60 -5.00
C SER A 38 7.13 -5.18 -3.90
N ILE A 39 6.98 -4.70 -2.64
CA ILE A 39 7.65 -5.27 -1.47
C ILE A 39 7.24 -6.74 -1.29
N ALA A 40 5.93 -7.00 -1.32
CA ALA A 40 5.38 -8.34 -1.13
C ALA A 40 5.90 -9.32 -2.19
N ASP A 41 5.91 -8.93 -3.45
CA ASP A 41 6.37 -9.78 -4.56
C ASP A 41 7.87 -10.04 -4.49
N HIS A 42 8.68 -9.06 -4.08
CA HIS A 42 10.11 -9.27 -3.86
C HIS A 42 10.36 -10.28 -2.74
N MET A 43 9.67 -10.13 -1.62
CA MET A 43 9.80 -11.04 -0.47
C MET A 43 9.32 -12.47 -0.81
N ARG A 44 8.22 -12.63 -1.58
CA ARG A 44 7.74 -13.95 -2.04
C ARG A 44 8.75 -14.65 -2.94
N LYS A 45 9.40 -13.92 -3.85
CA LYS A 45 10.46 -14.48 -4.70
C LYS A 45 11.64 -15.02 -3.90
N ASN A 46 11.86 -14.49 -2.69
CA ASN A 46 12.89 -14.95 -1.76
C ASN A 46 12.37 -16.01 -0.76
N ASN A 47 11.26 -16.69 -1.07
CA ASN A 47 10.64 -17.76 -0.27
C ASN A 47 10.25 -17.36 1.16
N GLN A 48 9.95 -16.08 1.39
CA GLN A 48 9.47 -15.61 2.68
C GLN A 48 7.96 -15.83 2.80
N ASN A 49 7.53 -16.28 3.97
CA ASN A 49 6.12 -16.40 4.29
C ASN A 49 5.55 -15.03 4.67
N ILE A 50 4.85 -14.39 3.74
CA ILE A 50 4.28 -13.06 3.96
C ILE A 50 2.76 -13.11 4.00
N LEU A 51 2.18 -12.29 4.85
CA LEU A 51 0.75 -12.04 4.89
C LEU A 51 0.47 -10.60 4.43
N TYR A 52 -0.11 -10.46 3.24
CA TYR A 52 -0.60 -9.19 2.71
C TYR A 52 -2.12 -9.12 2.89
N VAL A 53 -2.60 -8.09 3.58
CA VAL A 53 -4.03 -7.87 3.84
C VAL A 53 -4.37 -6.38 3.82
N THR A 54 -5.63 -6.05 3.57
CA THR A 54 -6.16 -4.72 3.90
C THR A 54 -6.62 -4.67 5.35
N THR A 55 -6.69 -3.49 5.93
CA THR A 55 -7.24 -3.31 7.28
C THR A 55 -8.70 -3.74 7.38
N GLU A 56 -9.47 -3.60 6.31
CA GLU A 56 -10.85 -4.10 6.27
C GLU A 56 -10.90 -5.62 6.31
N GLN A 57 -10.03 -6.30 5.56
CA GLN A 57 -9.92 -7.75 5.59
C GLN A 57 -9.51 -8.25 6.98
N PHE A 58 -8.51 -7.63 7.61
CA PHE A 58 -8.11 -7.93 9.00
C PHE A 58 -9.29 -7.81 9.96
N THR A 59 -10.05 -6.70 9.85
CA THR A 59 -11.23 -6.45 10.69
C THR A 59 -12.31 -7.51 10.49
N ASN A 60 -12.65 -7.81 9.24
CA ASN A 60 -13.71 -8.77 8.91
C ASN A 60 -13.35 -10.19 9.35
N GLU A 61 -12.09 -10.59 9.16
CA GLU A 61 -11.59 -11.90 9.64
C GLU A 61 -11.61 -11.98 11.17
N PHE A 62 -11.23 -10.90 11.87
CA PHE A 62 -11.28 -10.85 13.34
C PHE A 62 -12.70 -10.96 13.86
N VAL A 63 -13.64 -10.19 13.32
CA VAL A 63 -15.06 -10.26 13.70
C VAL A 63 -15.63 -11.66 13.46
N THR A 64 -15.33 -12.25 12.31
CA THR A 64 -15.72 -13.61 11.96
C THR A 64 -15.15 -14.64 12.94
N ALA A 65 -13.88 -14.47 13.32
CA ALA A 65 -13.22 -15.36 14.29
C ALA A 65 -13.87 -15.31 15.68
N ILE A 66 -14.28 -14.12 16.12
CA ILE A 66 -15.05 -13.96 17.37
C ILE A 66 -16.39 -14.70 17.29
N GLN A 67 -17.18 -14.46 16.23
CA GLN A 67 -18.49 -15.08 16.03
C GLN A 67 -18.41 -16.60 15.99
N LYS A 68 -17.36 -17.14 15.35
CA LYS A 68 -17.14 -18.59 15.22
C LYS A 68 -16.35 -19.20 16.40
N ARG A 69 -15.95 -18.43 17.41
CA ARG A 69 -15.09 -18.86 18.53
C ARG A 69 -13.73 -19.45 18.06
N LYS A 70 -13.15 -18.87 17.00
CA LYS A 70 -11.90 -19.31 16.36
C LYS A 70 -10.79 -18.25 16.45
N THR A 71 -10.75 -17.53 17.55
CA THR A 71 -9.76 -16.44 17.74
C THR A 71 -8.31 -16.94 17.76
N ASP A 72 -8.08 -18.19 18.17
CA ASP A 72 -6.72 -18.76 18.16
C ASP A 72 -6.25 -19.11 16.75
N GLU A 73 -7.13 -19.57 15.86
CA GLU A 73 -6.82 -19.76 14.43
C GLU A 73 -6.46 -18.41 13.78
N PHE A 74 -7.23 -17.36 14.07
CA PHE A 74 -6.94 -16.00 13.62
C PHE A 74 -5.57 -15.53 14.12
N ARG A 75 -5.30 -15.65 15.41
CA ARG A 75 -4.00 -15.27 16.01
C ARG A 75 -2.85 -16.03 15.37
N SER A 76 -3.02 -17.34 15.17
CA SER A 76 -1.99 -18.17 14.52
C SER A 76 -1.70 -17.71 13.11
N LYS A 77 -2.72 -17.43 12.29
CA LYS A 77 -2.57 -16.93 10.93
C LYS A 77 -1.71 -15.65 10.88
N TYR A 78 -2.02 -14.68 11.73
CA TYR A 78 -1.38 -13.36 11.69
C TYR A 78 -0.01 -13.29 12.38
N ARG A 79 0.30 -14.25 13.26
CA ARG A 79 1.55 -14.26 14.04
C ARG A 79 2.61 -15.20 13.48
N ASN A 80 2.21 -16.19 12.67
CA ASN A 80 3.12 -17.16 12.06
C ASN A 80 3.53 -16.76 10.64
N THR A 81 3.94 -15.51 10.47
CA THR A 81 4.38 -14.96 9.20
C THR A 81 5.76 -14.30 9.37
N ASP A 82 6.57 -14.25 8.33
CA ASP A 82 7.86 -13.54 8.35
C ASP A 82 7.68 -12.05 8.14
N ALA A 83 6.63 -11.65 7.44
CA ALA A 83 6.25 -10.27 7.30
C ALA A 83 4.72 -10.10 7.27
N LEU A 84 4.23 -9.07 8.00
CA LEU A 84 2.87 -8.57 7.89
C LEU A 84 2.87 -7.27 7.09
N ILE A 85 2.18 -7.28 5.96
CA ILE A 85 1.99 -6.11 5.09
C ILE A 85 0.51 -5.76 5.14
N ILE A 86 0.20 -4.58 5.66
CA ILE A 86 -1.19 -4.15 5.85
C ILE A 86 -1.44 -2.80 5.17
N ASP A 87 -2.46 -2.78 4.31
CA ASP A 87 -2.84 -1.58 3.56
C ASP A 87 -3.95 -0.81 4.27
N ASP A 88 -3.87 0.53 4.17
CA ASP A 88 -4.90 1.47 4.61
C ASP A 88 -5.25 1.38 6.12
N ILE A 89 -4.22 1.48 6.98
CA ILE A 89 -4.36 1.34 8.44
C ILE A 89 -5.32 2.36 9.08
N GLN A 90 -5.64 3.47 8.41
CA GLN A 90 -6.62 4.46 8.86
C GLN A 90 -8.02 3.85 9.07
N PHE A 91 -8.35 2.76 8.41
CA PHE A 91 -9.64 2.07 8.60
C PHE A 91 -9.79 1.32 9.94
N LEU A 92 -8.77 1.36 10.80
CA LEU A 92 -8.91 0.99 12.22
C LEU A 92 -9.62 2.06 13.06
N GLN A 93 -9.76 3.29 12.55
CA GLN A 93 -10.40 4.39 13.30
C GLN A 93 -11.80 3.98 13.79
N GLY A 94 -12.08 4.25 15.07
CA GLY A 94 -13.35 3.96 15.69
C GLY A 94 -13.64 2.47 15.98
N LYS A 95 -12.70 1.56 15.71
CA LYS A 95 -12.87 0.11 15.92
C LYS A 95 -12.03 -0.38 17.09
N GLU A 96 -12.38 0.00 18.31
CA GLU A 96 -11.57 -0.21 19.51
C GLU A 96 -11.09 -1.65 19.70
N GLN A 97 -11.98 -2.65 19.58
CA GLN A 97 -11.62 -4.06 19.74
C GLN A 97 -10.64 -4.54 18.67
N THR A 98 -10.82 -4.07 17.43
CA THR A 98 -9.91 -4.39 16.33
C THR A 98 -8.55 -3.72 16.54
N GLN A 99 -8.53 -2.48 17.02
CA GLN A 99 -7.28 -1.78 17.39
C GLN A 99 -6.52 -2.54 18.47
N GLU A 100 -7.21 -3.03 19.48
CA GLU A 100 -6.60 -3.84 20.55
C GLU A 100 -6.01 -5.13 20.01
N GLN A 101 -6.75 -5.87 19.19
CA GLN A 101 -6.26 -7.10 18.58
C GLN A 101 -5.06 -6.82 17.65
N PHE A 102 -5.11 -5.73 16.89
CA PHE A 102 -3.99 -5.33 16.02
C PHE A 102 -2.76 -4.96 16.86
N PHE A 103 -2.92 -4.22 17.94
CA PHE A 103 -1.84 -3.89 18.87
C PHE A 103 -1.12 -5.13 19.41
N HIS A 104 -1.87 -6.15 19.83
CA HIS A 104 -1.29 -7.41 20.27
C HIS A 104 -0.57 -8.16 19.15
N THR A 105 -1.15 -8.19 17.96
CA THR A 105 -0.51 -8.81 16.77
C THR A 105 0.78 -8.11 16.41
N PHE A 106 0.75 -6.78 16.38
CA PHE A 106 1.92 -5.94 16.13
C PHE A 106 3.06 -6.23 17.12
N ASN A 107 2.76 -6.23 18.43
CA ASN A 107 3.79 -6.45 19.45
C ASN A 107 4.44 -7.83 19.33
N VAL A 108 3.65 -8.89 19.08
CA VAL A 108 4.19 -10.25 18.92
C VAL A 108 5.14 -10.32 17.70
N LEU A 109 4.74 -9.77 16.55
CA LEU A 109 5.56 -9.75 15.35
C LEU A 109 6.83 -8.93 15.56
N HIS A 110 6.71 -7.71 16.07
CA HIS A 110 7.83 -6.80 16.27
C HIS A 110 8.87 -7.38 17.26
N GLN A 111 8.41 -7.95 18.38
CA GLN A 111 9.29 -8.59 19.37
C GLN A 111 9.99 -9.85 18.82
N SER A 112 9.37 -10.54 17.88
CA SER A 112 9.93 -11.70 17.20
C SER A 112 10.82 -11.32 16.00
N GLY A 113 11.13 -10.04 15.79
CA GLY A 113 11.94 -9.57 14.68
C GLY A 113 11.28 -9.74 13.31
N LYS A 114 9.95 -9.94 13.27
CA LYS A 114 9.21 -10.07 12.01
C LYS A 114 8.92 -8.70 11.42
N GLN A 115 8.98 -8.58 10.10
CA GLN A 115 8.78 -7.29 9.43
C GLN A 115 7.32 -6.87 9.46
N ILE A 116 7.09 -5.59 9.73
CA ILE A 116 5.76 -4.97 9.61
C ILE A 116 5.87 -3.81 8.62
N VAL A 117 4.99 -3.80 7.61
CA VAL A 117 4.87 -2.70 6.65
C VAL A 117 3.42 -2.25 6.64
N MET A 118 3.20 -0.95 6.76
CA MET A 118 1.86 -0.35 6.84
C MET A 118 1.73 0.82 5.89
N THR A 119 0.53 1.04 5.35
CA THR A 119 0.21 2.29 4.64
C THR A 119 -0.92 3.05 5.29
N ALA A 120 -0.95 4.34 5.03
CA ALA A 120 -2.04 5.23 5.41
C ALA A 120 -2.22 6.40 4.43
N ASP A 121 -3.33 7.10 4.56
CA ASP A 121 -3.61 8.32 3.81
C ASP A 121 -2.92 9.58 4.39
N ARG A 122 -2.35 9.48 5.60
CA ARG A 122 -1.69 10.58 6.33
C ARG A 122 -0.65 10.08 7.33
N TYR A 123 0.13 11.00 7.85
CA TYR A 123 1.13 10.72 8.89
C TYR A 123 0.47 10.19 10.18
N PRO A 124 1.10 9.26 10.93
CA PRO A 124 0.51 8.70 12.17
C PRO A 124 0.12 9.75 13.21
N GLY A 125 0.83 10.87 13.28
CA GLY A 125 0.54 11.96 14.20
C GLY A 125 -0.77 12.71 13.92
N ASP A 126 -1.26 12.63 12.69
CA ASP A 126 -2.46 13.32 12.21
C ASP A 126 -3.69 12.40 12.18
N MET A 127 -3.54 11.16 12.66
CA MET A 127 -4.62 10.17 12.69
C MET A 127 -5.47 10.33 13.96
N LEU A 128 -6.69 10.78 13.78
CA LEU A 128 -7.68 10.86 14.87
C LEU A 128 -8.38 9.51 15.06
N GLY A 129 -8.84 9.21 16.28
CA GLY A 129 -9.62 8.01 16.57
C GLY A 129 -8.84 6.69 16.60
N LEU A 130 -7.51 6.77 16.62
CA LEU A 130 -6.62 5.67 16.96
C LEU A 130 -6.07 5.84 18.36
N GLN A 131 -5.88 4.73 19.07
CA GLN A 131 -5.32 4.73 20.42
C GLN A 131 -3.85 5.17 20.40
N ASP A 132 -3.42 5.99 21.37
CA ASP A 132 -2.06 6.56 21.47
C ASP A 132 -0.98 5.48 21.46
N ARG A 133 -1.26 4.32 22.06
CA ARG A 133 -0.33 3.17 22.07
C ARG A 133 -0.04 2.63 20.65
N LEU A 134 -1.04 2.65 19.73
CA LEU A 134 -0.85 2.29 18.33
C LEU A 134 -0.05 3.36 17.59
N LEU A 135 -0.41 4.64 17.77
CA LEU A 135 0.30 5.76 17.17
C LEU A 135 1.79 5.77 17.58
N SER A 136 2.07 5.48 18.84
CA SER A 136 3.45 5.33 19.33
C SER A 136 4.20 4.20 18.61
N ARG A 137 3.54 3.05 18.38
CA ARG A 137 4.13 1.93 17.64
C ARG A 137 4.37 2.26 16.17
N PHE A 138 3.43 2.95 15.52
CA PHE A 138 3.59 3.36 14.12
C PHE A 138 4.77 4.32 13.92
N LYS A 139 5.03 5.17 14.92
CA LYS A 139 6.15 6.12 14.93
C LYS A 139 7.49 5.50 15.36
N SER A 140 7.50 4.30 15.92
CA SER A 140 8.73 3.69 16.48
C SER A 140 9.74 3.26 15.41
N GLY A 141 9.30 3.07 14.17
CA GLY A 141 10.14 2.74 13.02
C GLY A 141 10.37 3.91 12.09
N LEU A 142 10.41 3.64 10.80
CA LEU A 142 10.58 4.65 9.75
C LEU A 142 9.22 5.00 9.13
N ALA A 143 8.84 6.28 9.21
CA ALA A 143 7.71 6.82 8.46
C ALA A 143 8.21 7.60 7.24
N VAL A 144 7.68 7.25 6.05
CA VAL A 144 8.05 7.87 4.78
C VAL A 144 6.82 8.34 4.02
N ASP A 145 6.91 9.50 3.39
CA ASP A 145 5.88 10.02 2.52
C ASP A 145 6.13 9.68 1.04
N ILE A 146 5.05 9.47 0.30
CA ILE A 146 5.08 9.45 -1.15
C ILE A 146 4.43 10.75 -1.64
N GLN A 147 5.24 11.59 -2.28
CA GLN A 147 4.80 12.85 -2.84
C GLN A 147 4.32 12.69 -4.28
N SER A 148 3.46 13.61 -4.70
CA SER A 148 3.01 13.70 -6.10
C SER A 148 4.21 13.71 -7.05
N PRO A 149 4.12 12.97 -8.17
CA PRO A 149 5.20 12.92 -9.15
C PRO A 149 5.43 14.29 -9.80
N ASP A 150 6.69 14.61 -10.11
CA ASP A 150 7.04 15.74 -10.95
C ASP A 150 6.56 15.55 -12.40
N TYR A 151 6.72 16.58 -13.22
CA TYR A 151 6.24 16.54 -14.61
C TYR A 151 6.85 15.39 -15.40
N GLU A 152 8.17 15.22 -15.33
CA GLU A 152 8.89 14.18 -16.07
C GLU A 152 8.43 12.78 -15.66
N THR A 153 8.26 12.57 -14.37
CA THR A 153 7.73 11.30 -13.84
C THR A 153 6.29 11.06 -14.31
N ARG A 154 5.43 12.10 -14.35
CA ARG A 154 4.05 11.93 -14.87
C ARG A 154 4.05 11.54 -16.35
N VAL A 155 4.87 12.20 -17.17
CA VAL A 155 5.03 11.86 -18.58
C VAL A 155 5.48 10.41 -18.75
N ALA A 156 6.49 9.99 -17.99
CA ALA A 156 6.97 8.60 -18.01
C ALA A 156 5.88 7.59 -17.61
N ILE A 157 5.10 7.89 -16.57
CA ILE A 157 3.96 7.04 -16.15
C ILE A 157 2.91 6.94 -17.26
N VAL A 158 2.57 8.05 -17.92
CA VAL A 158 1.58 8.05 -19.02
C VAL A 158 2.09 7.19 -20.18
N MET A 159 3.37 7.32 -20.57
CA MET A 159 3.98 6.50 -21.61
C MET A 159 3.90 5.01 -21.29
N GLU A 160 4.37 4.62 -20.11
CA GLU A 160 4.38 3.23 -19.67
C GLU A 160 2.96 2.64 -19.61
N LYS A 161 2.01 3.39 -19.05
CA LYS A 161 0.62 2.92 -18.93
C LYS A 161 -0.09 2.87 -20.29
N ALA A 162 0.20 3.77 -21.21
CA ALA A 162 -0.30 3.69 -22.58
C ALA A 162 0.23 2.42 -23.27
N GLU A 163 1.52 2.15 -23.17
CA GLU A 163 2.15 0.98 -23.77
C GLU A 163 1.60 -0.33 -23.17
N GLN A 164 1.48 -0.44 -21.84
CA GLN A 164 0.89 -1.59 -21.15
C GLN A 164 -0.53 -1.89 -21.63
N ASN A 165 -1.30 -0.86 -22.01
CA ASN A 165 -2.65 -0.99 -22.54
C ASN A 165 -2.72 -1.09 -24.07
N GLY A 166 -1.59 -1.21 -24.77
CA GLY A 166 -1.52 -1.30 -26.23
C GLY A 166 -1.91 -0.02 -26.96
N LEU A 167 -1.94 1.13 -26.26
CA LEU A 167 -2.34 2.42 -26.81
C LEU A 167 -1.11 3.19 -27.31
N LYS A 168 -1.02 3.41 -28.61
CA LYS A 168 0.03 4.23 -29.22
C LYS A 168 -0.41 5.70 -29.22
N LEU A 169 -0.02 6.44 -28.19
CA LEU A 169 -0.29 7.87 -28.10
C LEU A 169 0.84 8.69 -28.74
N PRO A 170 0.52 9.70 -29.56
CA PRO A 170 1.51 10.70 -29.98
C PRO A 170 2.09 11.44 -28.76
N TYR A 171 3.38 11.81 -28.84
CA TYR A 171 4.09 12.40 -27.71
C TYR A 171 3.45 13.70 -27.19
N ASN A 172 2.93 14.53 -28.09
CA ASN A 172 2.20 15.76 -27.73
C ASN A 172 0.95 15.50 -26.89
N ILE A 173 0.26 14.37 -27.09
CA ILE A 173 -0.88 13.95 -26.25
C ILE A 173 -0.40 13.49 -24.87
N ILE A 174 0.71 12.76 -24.81
CA ILE A 174 1.33 12.33 -23.56
C ILE A 174 1.74 13.55 -22.71
N GLU A 175 2.41 14.54 -23.33
CA GLU A 175 2.76 15.80 -22.68
C GLU A 175 1.54 16.59 -22.20
N LEU A 176 0.48 16.65 -23.02
CA LEU A 176 -0.78 17.29 -22.65
C LEU A 176 -1.38 16.68 -21.39
N ILE A 177 -1.46 15.34 -21.34
CA ILE A 177 -1.95 14.61 -20.16
C ILE A 177 -1.08 14.89 -18.94
N GLY A 178 0.25 14.75 -19.05
CA GLY A 178 1.20 14.98 -17.96
C GLY A 178 1.20 16.43 -17.45
N THR A 179 0.85 17.41 -18.30
CA THR A 179 0.76 18.82 -17.93
C THR A 179 -0.52 19.14 -17.16
N HIS A 180 -1.64 18.58 -17.58
CA HIS A 180 -2.96 18.94 -17.04
C HIS A 180 -3.37 18.09 -15.86
N ILE A 181 -2.98 16.82 -15.78
CA ILE A 181 -3.33 15.92 -14.68
C ILE A 181 -2.20 15.91 -13.65
N LYS A 182 -2.35 16.73 -12.62
CA LYS A 182 -1.36 16.93 -11.54
C LYS A 182 -1.78 16.30 -10.21
N THR A 183 -3.00 15.81 -10.11
CA THR A 183 -3.65 15.42 -8.85
C THR A 183 -3.07 14.13 -8.28
N ASN A 184 -3.14 13.05 -9.04
CA ASN A 184 -2.66 11.73 -8.62
C ASN A 184 -2.48 10.77 -9.80
N ILE A 185 -1.86 9.63 -9.55
CA ILE A 185 -1.56 8.62 -10.58
C ILE A 185 -2.84 7.91 -11.07
N ARG A 186 -3.85 7.72 -10.20
CA ARG A 186 -5.13 7.10 -10.59
C ARG A 186 -5.85 7.92 -11.65
N ASP A 187 -5.79 9.26 -11.58
CA ASP A 187 -6.41 10.13 -12.57
C ASP A 187 -5.68 10.04 -13.92
N LEU A 188 -4.34 9.87 -13.91
CA LEU A 188 -3.56 9.59 -15.12
C LEU A 188 -4.01 8.26 -15.76
N GLU A 189 -4.06 7.18 -14.98
CA GLU A 189 -4.53 5.86 -15.42
C GLU A 189 -5.97 5.90 -15.93
N GLY A 190 -6.87 6.54 -15.18
CA GLY A 190 -8.28 6.70 -15.59
C GLY A 190 -8.44 7.48 -16.90
N THR A 191 -7.55 8.42 -17.19
CA THR A 191 -7.54 9.15 -18.46
C THR A 191 -7.11 8.26 -19.62
N ILE A 192 -6.07 7.44 -19.44
CA ILE A 192 -5.63 6.47 -20.44
C ILE A 192 -6.74 5.46 -20.75
N ILE A 193 -7.41 4.93 -19.73
CA ILE A 193 -8.53 4.00 -19.90
C ILE A 193 -9.67 4.65 -20.68
N ARG A 194 -10.00 5.92 -20.40
CA ARG A 194 -11.03 6.67 -21.15
C ARG A 194 -10.67 6.89 -22.61
N LEU A 195 -9.39 7.02 -22.93
CA LEU A 195 -8.94 7.13 -24.33
C LEU A 195 -9.00 5.80 -25.08
N LEU A 196 -8.96 4.66 -24.38
CA LEU A 196 -9.13 3.33 -24.99
C LEU A 196 -10.58 3.04 -25.40
N ALA A 197 -11.57 3.56 -24.69
CA ALA A 197 -12.98 3.27 -24.92
C ALA A 197 -13.44 3.59 -26.37
N PRO A 198 -13.14 4.76 -27.00
CA PRO A 198 -13.49 5.03 -28.38
C PRO A 198 -12.72 4.18 -29.40
N VAL A 199 -11.47 3.81 -29.10
CA VAL A 199 -10.63 3.00 -30.00
C VAL A 199 -11.19 1.58 -30.12
N SER A 200 -11.64 1.01 -29.00
CA SER A 200 -12.27 -0.32 -28.96
C SER A 200 -13.62 -0.35 -29.72
N TYR A 201 -14.37 0.74 -29.71
CA TYR A 201 -15.66 0.85 -30.40
C TYR A 201 -15.49 0.89 -31.93
N ASN A 202 -14.43 1.54 -32.43
CA ASN A 202 -14.16 1.64 -33.86
C ASN A 202 -13.63 0.33 -34.50
N HIS A 203 -13.18 -0.64 -33.69
CA HIS A 203 -12.78 -1.98 -34.17
C HIS A 203 -13.91 -2.99 -34.23
N LEU A 204 -15.12 -2.66 -33.72
CA LEU A 204 -16.30 -3.52 -33.73
C LEU A 204 -17.28 -3.20 -34.89
N THR A 205 -16.94 -2.24 -35.75
CA THR A 205 -17.78 -1.81 -36.91
C THR A 205 -17.07 -2.02 -38.25
N LEU A 206 -16.51 -3.22 -38.47
CA LEU A 206 -16.12 -3.74 -39.78
C LEU A 206 -16.61 -5.16 -39.96
#